data_81e81cd3e8c6578eb61acc2950d513df
#
_entry.id   81e81cd3e8c6578eb61acc2950d513df
#
_cell.length_a   1.000
_cell.length_b   1.000
_cell.length_c   1.000
_cell.angle_alpha   90.00
_cell.angle_beta   90.00
_cell.angle_gamma   90.00
#
_symmetry.space_group_name_H-M   'P 1'
#
loop_
_entity.id
_entity.type
_entity.pdbx_description
1 polymer ?
#
loop_
_entity_poly.entity_id
_entity_poly.type
_entity_poly.pdbx_seq_one_letter_code
_entity_poly.pdbx_strand_id
1 'polypeptide(L)'
;MTTPNPLRGFTVDPSSLRYVGKDLQRPECILAERDGSLWVADSRGGVMHIAPDGTQRFVGQTVSGKFGSSTEETAEGFESKFTQGTLPNGLAFAQNGDILISNFGTDLLEVMTREGATKTLYDTIDGKPIGKVNFVLRDSKNRVWITVSTKVNPWTEAFATRVQDGFVALVDKQGLRIVADGFRFTNEIRFDAKEEWLYIVETTGPHITRMRLDERDPDNIRLVDREVFGPSHLGGYPDGIAFDSFGNLWCTLIMVDQLIALTPEGDKLVLLDDGDPQASANLLTRMAQGTVRTEDMQRARGTVAPWMASVTFGGPDLKTAYIGSLQGNRIPYFQSPVAGLPMVHWPR
;
A
#
# COMPACT_ATOMS: atom_id res chain seq x y z
N MET A 1 -31.30 4.57 16.79
CA MET A 1 -30.10 4.20 17.54
C MET A 1 -29.04 3.87 16.50
N THR A 2 -27.90 4.56 16.52
CA THR A 2 -26.77 4.23 15.61
C THR A 2 -26.16 2.90 16.05
N THR A 3 -25.93 2.00 15.12
CA THR A 3 -25.26 0.71 15.38
C THR A 3 -23.87 0.98 15.98
N PRO A 4 -23.50 0.35 17.10
CA PRO A 4 -22.16 0.52 17.67
C PRO A 4 -21.08 0.10 16.67
N ASN A 5 -19.96 0.83 16.64
CA ASN A 5 -18.83 0.46 15.77
C ASN A 5 -18.25 -0.89 16.21
N PRO A 6 -18.22 -1.90 15.31
CA PRO A 6 -17.78 -3.26 15.65
C PRO A 6 -16.31 -3.39 16.03
N LEU A 7 -15.49 -2.36 15.73
CA LEU A 7 -14.06 -2.35 16.10
C LEU A 7 -13.81 -1.78 17.50
N ARG A 8 -14.80 -1.13 18.16
CA ARG A 8 -14.61 -0.65 19.52
C ARG A 8 -14.48 -1.82 20.50
N GLY A 9 -13.31 -1.93 21.12
CA GLY A 9 -12.95 -3.04 22.01
C GLY A 9 -12.49 -4.31 21.31
N PHE A 10 -12.40 -4.31 19.98
CA PHE A 10 -11.79 -5.41 19.23
C PHE A 10 -10.26 -5.25 19.18
N THR A 11 -9.56 -6.33 19.45
CA THR A 11 -8.11 -6.47 19.23
C THR A 11 -7.81 -7.84 18.66
N VAL A 12 -6.78 -7.92 17.84
CA VAL A 12 -6.30 -9.19 17.27
C VAL A 12 -5.46 -9.91 18.30
N ASP A 13 -5.87 -11.11 18.69
CA ASP A 13 -5.02 -12.01 19.49
C ASP A 13 -3.93 -12.60 18.57
N PRO A 14 -2.63 -12.35 18.81
CA PRO A 14 -1.54 -12.92 18.02
C PRO A 14 -1.61 -14.45 17.90
N SER A 15 -2.13 -15.14 18.92
CA SER A 15 -2.29 -16.61 18.90
C SER A 15 -3.37 -17.09 17.93
N SER A 16 -4.31 -16.23 17.53
CA SER A 16 -5.37 -16.52 16.55
C SER A 16 -4.94 -16.36 15.11
N LEU A 17 -3.78 -15.76 14.87
CA LEU A 17 -3.25 -15.54 13.53
C LEU A 17 -2.97 -16.85 12.80
N ARG A 18 -3.36 -16.89 11.56
CA ARG A 18 -3.03 -17.94 10.60
C ARG A 18 -2.16 -17.36 9.51
N TYR A 19 -1.55 -18.24 8.72
CA TYR A 19 -0.62 -17.83 7.67
C TYR A 19 -0.95 -18.53 6.36
N VAL A 20 -0.79 -17.79 5.26
CA VAL A 20 -0.87 -18.31 3.90
C VAL A 20 0.38 -17.91 3.13
N GLY A 21 0.76 -18.73 2.16
CA GLY A 21 2.00 -18.57 1.42
C GLY A 21 3.23 -19.06 2.20
N LYS A 22 4.29 -19.31 1.46
CA LYS A 22 5.62 -19.68 1.97
C LYS A 22 6.67 -19.18 0.99
N ASP A 23 7.85 -18.88 1.51
CA ASP A 23 8.99 -18.42 0.70
C ASP A 23 8.66 -17.22 -0.20
N LEU A 24 7.72 -16.38 0.26
CA LEU A 24 7.40 -15.11 -0.39
C LEU A 24 8.56 -14.14 -0.16
N GLN A 25 8.74 -13.21 -1.08
CA GLN A 25 9.74 -12.15 -0.95
C GLN A 25 9.06 -10.79 -1.02
N ARG A 26 9.02 -10.10 0.11
CA ARG A 26 8.41 -8.78 0.23
C ARG A 26 6.92 -8.78 -0.22
N PRO A 27 6.07 -9.60 0.43
CA PRO A 27 4.64 -9.67 0.10
C PRO A 27 3.92 -8.39 0.57
N GLU A 28 4.16 -7.27 -0.09
CA GLU A 28 3.64 -5.97 0.32
C GLU A 28 2.17 -5.82 -0.05
N CYS A 29 1.86 -5.68 -1.33
CA CYS A 29 0.50 -5.51 -1.79
C CYS A 29 -0.15 -6.87 -2.11
N ILE A 30 -1.37 -7.04 -1.65
CA ILE A 30 -2.15 -8.26 -1.80
C ILE A 30 -3.47 -7.92 -2.48
N LEU A 31 -3.78 -8.58 -3.60
CA LEU A 31 -5.11 -8.57 -4.19
C LEU A 31 -5.80 -9.89 -3.89
N ALA A 32 -7.00 -9.84 -3.33
CA ALA A 32 -7.83 -11.01 -3.09
C ALA A 32 -8.91 -11.11 -4.18
N GLU A 33 -9.15 -12.31 -4.68
CA GLU A 33 -10.25 -12.62 -5.58
C GLU A 33 -11.38 -13.36 -4.84
N ARG A 34 -12.57 -13.33 -5.41
CA ARG A 34 -13.76 -13.91 -4.78
C ARG A 34 -13.70 -15.43 -4.64
N ASP A 35 -12.93 -16.10 -5.50
CA ASP A 35 -12.70 -17.54 -5.44
C ASP A 35 -11.73 -17.95 -4.30
N GLY A 36 -11.12 -16.97 -3.60
CA GLY A 36 -10.16 -17.17 -2.54
C GLY A 36 -8.69 -17.11 -3.00
N SER A 37 -8.44 -16.89 -4.30
CA SER A 37 -7.09 -16.69 -4.83
C SER A 37 -6.50 -15.36 -4.32
N LEU A 38 -5.18 -15.35 -4.13
CA LEU A 38 -4.41 -14.14 -3.82
C LEU A 38 -3.35 -13.89 -4.89
N TRP A 39 -3.17 -12.62 -5.24
CA TRP A 39 -2.07 -12.13 -6.08
C TRP A 39 -1.25 -11.15 -5.26
N VAL A 40 0.01 -11.45 -5.10
CA VAL A 40 0.88 -10.81 -4.12
C VAL A 40 2.10 -10.23 -4.80
N ALA A 41 2.43 -8.98 -4.53
CA ALA A 41 3.68 -8.39 -5.01
C ALA A 41 4.88 -9.21 -4.52
N ASP A 42 5.89 -9.39 -5.37
CA ASP A 42 7.07 -10.18 -5.04
C ASP A 42 8.34 -9.50 -5.58
N SER A 43 9.30 -9.29 -4.70
CA SER A 43 10.54 -8.57 -5.01
C SER A 43 11.47 -9.30 -5.98
N ARG A 44 11.14 -10.54 -6.37
CA ARG A 44 11.82 -11.25 -7.47
C ARG A 44 11.47 -10.70 -8.85
N GLY A 45 10.58 -9.69 -8.89
CA GLY A 45 10.18 -9.03 -10.14
C GLY A 45 8.96 -9.66 -10.78
N GLY A 46 7.87 -9.67 -10.04
CA GLY A 46 6.58 -10.19 -10.50
C GLY A 46 5.56 -10.27 -9.39
N VAL A 47 4.67 -11.24 -9.48
CA VAL A 47 3.65 -11.52 -8.48
C VAL A 47 3.63 -13.01 -8.14
N MET A 48 3.31 -13.31 -6.89
CA MET A 48 2.98 -14.67 -6.48
C MET A 48 1.46 -14.86 -6.57
N HIS A 49 1.01 -15.81 -7.35
CA HIS A 49 -0.36 -16.30 -7.31
C HIS A 49 -0.47 -17.44 -6.29
N ILE A 50 -1.39 -17.32 -5.35
CA ILE A 50 -1.70 -18.34 -4.34
C ILE A 50 -3.15 -18.76 -4.57
N ALA A 51 -3.36 -20.00 -5.01
CA ALA A 51 -4.69 -20.55 -5.23
C ALA A 51 -5.39 -20.87 -3.90
N PRO A 52 -6.73 -21.07 -3.88
CA PRO A 52 -7.49 -21.38 -2.66
C PRO A 52 -7.03 -22.63 -1.91
N ASP A 53 -6.43 -23.59 -2.62
CA ASP A 53 -5.87 -24.82 -2.04
C ASP A 53 -4.44 -24.62 -1.49
N GLY A 54 -3.89 -23.41 -1.55
CA GLY A 54 -2.55 -23.06 -1.13
C GLY A 54 -1.45 -23.30 -2.16
N THR A 55 -1.79 -23.81 -3.36
CA THR A 55 -0.82 -23.97 -4.46
C THR A 55 -0.28 -22.60 -4.88
N GLN A 56 1.04 -22.49 -5.01
CA GLN A 56 1.72 -21.24 -5.35
C GLN A 56 2.36 -21.31 -6.74
N ARG A 57 2.24 -20.22 -7.48
CA ARG A 57 2.90 -20.02 -8.76
C ARG A 57 3.48 -18.61 -8.84
N PHE A 58 4.79 -18.50 -8.93
CA PHE A 58 5.44 -17.24 -9.24
C PHE A 58 5.23 -16.87 -10.70
N VAL A 59 4.76 -15.66 -10.95
CA VAL A 59 4.55 -15.10 -12.30
C VAL A 59 5.51 -13.93 -12.43
N GLY A 60 6.67 -14.21 -13.06
CA GLY A 60 7.69 -13.19 -13.33
C GLY A 60 7.27 -12.24 -14.44
N GLN A 61 7.63 -10.97 -14.31
CA GLN A 61 7.47 -10.00 -15.39
C GLN A 61 8.39 -10.34 -16.56
N THR A 62 7.83 -10.45 -17.75
CA THR A 62 8.64 -10.56 -18.97
C THR A 62 8.89 -9.16 -19.52
N VAL A 63 10.02 -8.56 -19.17
CA VAL A 63 10.39 -7.23 -19.63
C VAL A 63 11.43 -7.32 -20.71
N SER A 64 11.21 -6.65 -21.82
CA SER A 64 12.22 -6.52 -22.89
C SER A 64 13.34 -5.57 -22.41
N GLY A 65 14.42 -6.14 -21.91
CA GLY A 65 15.76 -5.56 -21.97
C GLY A 65 16.10 -4.40 -21.05
N LYS A 66 16.06 -4.56 -19.71
CA LYS A 66 16.87 -3.76 -18.75
C LYS A 66 16.65 -4.15 -17.27
N PHE A 67 16.79 -5.42 -16.90
CA PHE A 67 16.71 -5.76 -15.47
C PHE A 67 17.77 -6.79 -15.11
N GLY A 68 18.76 -6.32 -14.31
CA GLY A 68 19.62 -7.22 -13.59
C GLY A 68 18.91 -7.64 -12.31
N SER A 69 18.58 -8.92 -12.19
CA SER A 69 18.21 -9.49 -10.90
C SER A 69 19.48 -9.61 -10.06
N SER A 70 19.70 -8.73 -9.08
CA SER A 70 20.74 -8.97 -8.08
C SER A 70 20.20 -9.93 -7.05
N THR A 71 20.74 -11.14 -7.02
CA THR A 71 20.41 -12.20 -6.05
C THR A 71 21.32 -12.20 -4.83
N GLU A 72 22.10 -11.17 -4.57
CA GLU A 72 23.07 -11.15 -3.47
C GLU A 72 22.49 -10.54 -2.20
N GLU A 73 22.43 -11.35 -1.15
CA GLU A 73 22.03 -10.99 0.21
C GLU A 73 23.18 -10.38 1.01
N THR A 74 23.63 -9.19 0.67
CA THR A 74 24.55 -8.41 1.52
C THR A 74 23.79 -7.26 2.19
N ALA A 75 24.35 -6.67 3.26
CA ALA A 75 23.78 -5.45 3.86
C ALA A 75 23.66 -4.31 2.83
N GLU A 76 24.58 -4.24 1.87
CA GLU A 76 24.50 -3.42 0.66
C GLU A 76 23.36 -3.87 -0.26
N GLY A 77 23.03 -5.17 -0.29
CA GLY A 77 21.92 -5.76 -1.04
C GLY A 77 20.54 -5.33 -0.54
N PHE A 78 20.39 -4.95 0.74
CA PHE A 78 19.12 -4.40 1.24
C PHE A 78 18.81 -3.04 0.60
N GLU A 79 19.74 -2.12 0.56
CA GLU A 79 19.56 -0.84 -0.12
C GLU A 79 19.40 -1.02 -1.64
N SER A 80 20.16 -1.92 -2.27
CA SER A 80 20.07 -2.18 -3.70
C SER A 80 18.74 -2.83 -4.11
N LYS A 81 18.15 -3.71 -3.30
CA LYS A 81 16.82 -4.30 -3.54
C LYS A 81 15.69 -3.25 -3.52
N PHE A 82 15.87 -2.15 -2.77
CA PHE A 82 14.89 -1.05 -2.72
C PHE A 82 15.20 0.09 -3.70
N THR A 83 16.32 0.06 -4.37
CA THR A 83 16.78 1.17 -5.23
C THR A 83 17.06 0.78 -6.66
N GLN A 84 17.21 -0.51 -6.96
CA GLN A 84 17.61 -0.98 -8.30
C GLN A 84 16.81 -2.22 -8.73
N GLY A 85 16.45 -2.26 -10.01
CA GLY A 85 15.74 -3.38 -10.62
C GLY A 85 14.22 -3.28 -10.47
N THR A 86 13.53 -4.31 -10.96
CA THR A 86 12.05 -4.36 -10.86
C THR A 86 11.62 -4.67 -9.44
N LEU A 87 10.73 -3.86 -8.91
CA LEU A 87 10.18 -3.98 -7.56
C LEU A 87 8.69 -3.65 -7.59
N PRO A 88 7.82 -4.62 -7.96
CA PRO A 88 6.38 -4.46 -7.84
C PRO A 88 6.01 -4.06 -6.42
N ASN A 89 5.24 -2.98 -6.28
CA ASN A 89 4.83 -2.42 -5.00
C ASN A 89 3.32 -2.50 -4.85
N GLY A 90 2.58 -1.52 -5.34
CA GLY A 90 1.12 -1.56 -5.39
C GLY A 90 0.60 -2.34 -6.59
N LEU A 91 -0.50 -3.04 -6.39
CA LEU A 91 -1.18 -3.83 -7.40
C LEU A 91 -2.65 -3.45 -7.49
N ALA A 92 -3.22 -3.49 -8.69
CA ALA A 92 -4.67 -3.44 -8.92
C ALA A 92 -5.05 -4.30 -10.13
N PHE A 93 -6.27 -4.81 -10.17
CA PHE A 93 -6.74 -5.45 -11.41
C PHE A 93 -7.22 -4.39 -12.40
N ALA A 94 -6.72 -4.49 -13.64
CA ALA A 94 -7.30 -3.81 -14.80
C ALA A 94 -8.71 -4.35 -15.10
N GLN A 95 -9.45 -3.65 -15.95
CA GLN A 95 -10.82 -4.05 -16.28
C GLN A 95 -10.90 -5.44 -16.95
N ASN A 96 -9.89 -5.81 -17.72
CA ASN A 96 -9.79 -7.11 -18.40
C ASN A 96 -9.24 -8.24 -17.51
N GLY A 97 -8.92 -7.94 -16.24
CA GLY A 97 -8.36 -8.89 -15.28
C GLY A 97 -6.83 -9.01 -15.28
N ASP A 98 -6.12 -8.27 -16.14
CA ASP A 98 -4.67 -8.11 -16.05
C ASP A 98 -4.28 -7.35 -14.77
N ILE A 99 -3.01 -7.37 -14.41
CA ILE A 99 -2.51 -6.78 -13.18
C ILE A 99 -1.81 -5.46 -13.51
N LEU A 100 -2.35 -4.35 -13.01
CA LEU A 100 -1.67 -3.06 -12.97
C LEU A 100 -0.62 -3.11 -11.86
N ILE A 101 0.58 -2.62 -12.15
CA ILE A 101 1.72 -2.64 -11.23
C ILE A 101 2.30 -1.23 -11.13
N SER A 102 2.31 -0.68 -9.93
CA SER A 102 3.20 0.42 -9.59
C SER A 102 4.58 -0.17 -9.27
N ASN A 103 5.54 0.07 -10.14
CA ASN A 103 6.87 -0.49 -9.98
C ASN A 103 7.79 0.54 -9.33
N PHE A 104 8.00 0.39 -8.02
CA PHE A 104 8.80 1.30 -7.22
C PHE A 104 10.30 1.23 -7.58
N GLY A 105 10.77 0.07 -8.06
CA GLY A 105 12.16 -0.13 -8.44
C GLY A 105 12.53 0.56 -9.76
N THR A 106 11.62 0.56 -10.72
CA THR A 106 11.86 1.06 -12.08
C THR A 106 11.21 2.41 -12.38
N ASP A 107 10.45 2.96 -11.43
CA ASP A 107 9.72 4.23 -11.58
C ASP A 107 8.67 4.19 -12.71
N LEU A 108 8.01 3.03 -12.89
CA LEU A 108 7.08 2.78 -13.98
C LEU A 108 5.66 2.46 -13.48
N LEU A 109 4.68 2.84 -14.27
CA LEU A 109 3.36 2.22 -14.24
C LEU A 109 3.29 1.19 -15.35
N GLU A 110 2.98 -0.06 -14.99
CA GLU A 110 3.00 -1.21 -15.88
C GLU A 110 1.67 -1.97 -15.84
N VAL A 111 1.42 -2.78 -16.87
CA VAL A 111 0.38 -3.80 -16.89
C VAL A 111 0.97 -5.14 -17.25
N MET A 112 0.59 -6.19 -16.54
CA MET A 112 1.06 -7.55 -16.73
C MET A 112 -0.13 -8.50 -16.90
N THR A 113 -0.07 -9.38 -17.88
CA THR A 113 -1.06 -10.46 -17.97
C THR A 113 -0.89 -11.46 -16.82
N ARG A 114 -1.87 -12.30 -16.59
CA ARG A 114 -1.78 -13.36 -15.56
C ARG A 114 -0.74 -14.44 -15.86
N GLU A 115 -0.14 -14.42 -17.07
CA GLU A 115 0.95 -15.29 -17.52
C GLU A 115 2.33 -14.59 -17.49
N GLY A 116 2.37 -13.28 -17.14
CA GLY A 116 3.61 -12.55 -16.94
C GLY A 116 4.02 -11.63 -18.09
N ALA A 117 3.31 -11.62 -19.23
CA ALA A 117 3.61 -10.68 -20.30
C ALA A 117 3.37 -9.24 -19.82
N THR A 118 4.43 -8.44 -19.79
CA THR A 118 4.42 -7.11 -19.17
C THR A 118 4.64 -6.01 -20.20
N LYS A 119 3.91 -4.91 -20.03
CA LYS A 119 4.01 -3.70 -20.85
C LYS A 119 4.07 -2.48 -19.96
N THR A 120 5.01 -1.57 -20.22
CA THR A 120 5.02 -0.23 -19.65
C THR A 120 3.83 0.58 -20.19
N LEU A 121 3.04 1.13 -19.29
CA LEU A 121 1.97 2.07 -19.63
C LEU A 121 2.49 3.51 -19.63
N TYR A 122 3.23 3.88 -18.56
CA TYR A 122 3.81 5.20 -18.41
C TYR A 122 5.17 5.13 -17.72
N ASP A 123 6.13 5.90 -18.21
CA ASP A 123 7.48 6.09 -17.68
C ASP A 123 7.77 7.58 -17.40
N THR A 124 6.94 8.46 -17.98
CA THR A 124 7.08 9.92 -17.88
C THR A 124 5.75 10.58 -17.57
N ILE A 125 5.83 11.74 -16.94
CA ILE A 125 4.73 12.69 -16.74
C ILE A 125 5.25 14.09 -17.05
N ASP A 126 4.52 14.86 -17.89
CA ASP A 126 4.93 16.18 -18.36
C ASP A 126 6.34 16.18 -18.98
N GLY A 127 6.71 15.09 -19.69
CA GLY A 127 8.01 14.94 -20.35
C GLY A 127 9.19 14.70 -19.42
N LYS A 128 8.96 14.38 -18.13
CA LYS A 128 9.97 14.06 -17.13
C LYS A 128 9.73 12.67 -16.55
N PRO A 129 10.76 11.98 -16.01
CA PRO A 129 10.57 10.72 -15.25
C PRO A 129 9.50 10.90 -14.17
N ILE A 130 8.65 9.88 -13.99
CA ILE A 130 7.53 9.97 -13.03
C ILE A 130 8.05 10.14 -11.61
N GLY A 131 9.09 9.44 -11.22
CA GLY A 131 9.58 9.29 -9.84
C GLY A 131 9.13 7.97 -9.25
N LYS A 132 9.24 7.78 -7.93
CA LYS A 132 8.94 6.55 -7.23
C LYS A 132 7.44 6.22 -7.22
N VAL A 133 6.99 5.49 -8.25
CA VAL A 133 5.59 5.04 -8.37
C VAL A 133 5.32 4.01 -7.29
N ASN A 134 4.53 4.40 -6.29
CA ASN A 134 4.32 3.59 -5.08
C ASN A 134 3.06 2.73 -5.16
N PHE A 135 1.94 3.32 -5.48
CA PHE A 135 0.67 2.62 -5.45
C PHE A 135 -0.17 2.84 -6.72
N VAL A 136 -1.04 1.89 -7.04
CA VAL A 136 -1.98 1.97 -8.13
C VAL A 136 -3.37 1.54 -7.67
N LEU A 137 -4.38 2.29 -8.06
CA LEU A 137 -5.79 2.03 -7.77
C LEU A 137 -6.63 2.19 -9.03
N ARG A 138 -7.61 1.33 -9.24
CA ARG A 138 -8.66 1.50 -10.26
C ARG A 138 -9.98 1.85 -9.57
N ASP A 139 -10.65 2.90 -10.04
CA ASP A 139 -11.97 3.30 -9.53
C ASP A 139 -13.12 2.62 -10.29
N SER A 140 -14.37 2.87 -9.86
CA SER A 140 -15.57 2.29 -10.45
C SER A 140 -15.84 2.74 -11.90
N LYS A 141 -15.23 3.84 -12.32
CA LYS A 141 -15.31 4.38 -13.69
C LYS A 141 -14.14 3.93 -14.57
N ASN A 142 -13.35 2.95 -14.09
CA ASN A 142 -12.17 2.37 -14.74
C ASN A 142 -11.02 3.37 -14.97
N ARG A 143 -10.99 4.48 -14.23
CA ARG A 143 -9.83 5.37 -14.22
C ARG A 143 -8.75 4.77 -13.35
N VAL A 144 -7.50 4.99 -13.72
CA VAL A 144 -6.33 4.50 -12.96
C VAL A 144 -5.70 5.67 -12.22
N TRP A 145 -5.55 5.50 -10.92
CA TRP A 145 -4.94 6.46 -10.02
C TRP A 145 -3.61 5.90 -9.55
N ILE A 146 -2.57 6.73 -9.53
CA ILE A 146 -1.27 6.34 -8.97
C ILE A 146 -0.81 7.34 -7.94
N THR A 147 0.01 6.85 -7.00
CA THR A 147 0.78 7.70 -6.13
C THR A 147 2.25 7.66 -6.50
N VAL A 148 2.92 8.76 -6.31
CA VAL A 148 4.37 8.87 -6.41
C VAL A 148 4.89 9.40 -5.10
N SER A 149 5.72 8.58 -4.43
CA SER A 149 6.24 8.92 -3.10
C SER A 149 7.13 10.15 -3.13
N THR A 150 8.04 10.19 -4.11
CA THR A 150 9.04 11.26 -4.25
C THR A 150 9.68 11.24 -5.64
N LYS A 151 10.23 12.38 -6.04
CA LYS A 151 11.13 12.52 -7.21
C LYS A 151 12.60 12.52 -6.81
N VAL A 152 12.90 12.49 -5.50
CA VAL A 152 14.28 12.46 -4.98
C VAL A 152 14.91 11.11 -5.28
N ASN A 153 16.16 11.12 -5.73
CA ASN A 153 16.94 9.92 -5.99
C ASN A 153 18.37 10.10 -5.38
N PRO A 154 18.80 9.26 -4.46
CA PRO A 154 18.08 8.07 -3.93
C PRO A 154 16.87 8.44 -3.06
N TRP A 155 15.79 7.66 -3.18
CA TRP A 155 14.52 7.94 -2.49
C TRP A 155 14.64 7.97 -0.96
N THR A 156 15.66 7.31 -0.39
CA THR A 156 15.93 7.29 1.05
C THR A 156 16.18 8.68 1.63
N GLU A 157 16.69 9.61 0.83
CA GLU A 157 16.87 11.02 1.24
C GLU A 157 15.52 11.74 1.41
N ALA A 158 14.47 11.26 0.74
CA ALA A 158 13.13 11.82 0.85
C ALA A 158 12.43 11.47 2.18
N PHE A 159 12.97 10.56 2.96
CA PHE A 159 12.47 10.25 4.30
C PHE A 159 12.60 11.42 5.28
N ALA A 160 13.26 12.49 4.88
CA ALA A 160 13.27 13.74 5.63
C ALA A 160 11.86 14.35 5.66
N THR A 161 11.37 14.71 6.85
CA THR A 161 10.02 15.26 7.07
C THR A 161 9.72 16.55 6.30
N ARG A 162 10.75 17.21 5.77
CA ARG A 162 10.64 18.47 5.02
C ARG A 162 10.37 18.28 3.53
N VAL A 163 10.60 17.08 2.98
CA VAL A 163 10.33 16.81 1.56
C VAL A 163 8.85 16.66 1.33
N GLN A 164 8.31 17.43 0.40
CA GLN A 164 6.88 17.50 0.04
C GLN A 164 6.73 17.49 -1.48
N ASP A 165 7.31 16.49 -2.13
CA ASP A 165 7.31 16.36 -3.58
C ASP A 165 6.48 15.17 -4.08
N GLY A 166 5.84 14.45 -3.15
CA GLY A 166 4.91 13.39 -3.44
C GLY A 166 3.62 13.91 -4.09
N PHE A 167 3.00 13.09 -4.91
CA PHE A 167 1.78 13.48 -5.62
C PHE A 167 0.85 12.30 -5.92
N VAL A 168 -0.38 12.64 -6.27
CA VAL A 168 -1.39 11.74 -6.86
C VAL A 168 -1.56 12.11 -8.32
N ALA A 169 -1.51 11.11 -9.20
CA ALA A 169 -1.79 11.29 -10.61
C ALA A 169 -2.94 10.39 -11.09
N LEU A 170 -3.59 10.82 -12.14
CA LEU A 170 -4.75 10.18 -12.75
C LEU A 170 -4.44 9.85 -14.21
N VAL A 171 -4.76 8.62 -14.60
CA VAL A 171 -4.86 8.22 -16.00
C VAL A 171 -6.31 8.24 -16.43
N ASP A 172 -6.65 9.13 -17.32
CA ASP A 172 -7.97 9.25 -17.95
C ASP A 172 -7.81 9.42 -19.47
N LYS A 173 -8.86 9.89 -20.14
CA LYS A 173 -8.82 10.13 -21.58
C LYS A 173 -7.79 11.18 -22.04
N GLN A 174 -7.26 11.99 -21.11
CA GLN A 174 -6.21 12.97 -21.38
C GLN A 174 -4.79 12.39 -21.18
N GLY A 175 -4.68 11.13 -20.75
CA GLY A 175 -3.43 10.48 -20.38
C GLY A 175 -3.11 10.62 -18.90
N LEU A 176 -1.83 10.43 -18.54
CA LEU A 176 -1.35 10.55 -17.16
C LEU A 176 -1.10 12.01 -16.79
N ARG A 177 -1.72 12.51 -15.74
CA ARG A 177 -1.56 13.88 -15.25
C ARG A 177 -1.62 13.97 -13.72
N ILE A 178 -0.89 14.93 -13.14
CA ILE A 178 -0.93 15.21 -11.71
C ILE A 178 -2.28 15.89 -11.37
N VAL A 179 -2.96 15.40 -10.33
CA VAL A 179 -4.25 15.94 -9.87
C VAL A 179 -4.20 16.50 -8.46
N ALA A 180 -3.17 16.15 -7.69
CA ALA A 180 -2.83 16.74 -6.39
C ALA A 180 -1.36 16.48 -6.07
N ASP A 181 -0.68 17.43 -5.45
CA ASP A 181 0.74 17.37 -5.11
C ASP A 181 1.03 17.95 -3.73
N GLY A 182 2.33 18.05 -3.38
CA GLY A 182 2.78 18.62 -2.13
C GLY A 182 2.53 17.70 -0.93
N PHE A 183 2.60 16.39 -1.12
CA PHE A 183 2.48 15.39 -0.07
C PHE A 183 3.86 14.93 0.43
N ARG A 184 3.89 14.41 1.66
CA ARG A 184 5.10 13.91 2.31
C ARG A 184 5.21 12.40 2.17
N PHE A 185 5.93 11.94 1.14
CA PHE A 185 6.12 10.54 0.81
C PHE A 185 4.77 9.81 0.66
N THR A 186 4.07 10.14 -0.44
CA THR A 186 2.75 9.59 -0.75
C THR A 186 2.82 8.07 -0.89
N ASN A 187 1.96 7.37 -0.17
CA ASN A 187 1.89 5.91 -0.18
C ASN A 187 0.54 5.41 -0.73
N GLU A 188 -0.17 4.52 -0.04
CA GLU A 188 -1.44 4.00 -0.54
C GLU A 188 -2.55 5.06 -0.57
N ILE A 189 -3.51 4.84 -1.45
CA ILE A 189 -4.75 5.62 -1.56
C ILE A 189 -5.96 4.70 -1.60
N ARG A 190 -7.08 5.17 -1.03
CA ARG A 190 -8.38 4.50 -1.15
C ARG A 190 -9.50 5.52 -1.25
N PHE A 191 -10.48 5.21 -2.06
CA PHE A 191 -11.76 5.91 -2.04
C PHE A 191 -12.65 5.37 -0.92
N ASP A 192 -13.51 6.24 -0.38
CA ASP A 192 -14.61 5.82 0.46
C ASP A 192 -15.66 5.03 -0.36
N ALA A 193 -16.69 4.49 0.31
CA ALA A 193 -17.70 3.64 -0.32
C ALA A 193 -18.51 4.32 -1.44
N LYS A 194 -18.54 5.64 -1.48
CA LYS A 194 -19.26 6.43 -2.50
C LYS A 194 -18.34 7.00 -3.57
N GLU A 195 -17.03 6.84 -3.41
CA GLU A 195 -16.00 7.49 -4.21
C GLU A 195 -16.14 9.03 -4.23
N GLU A 196 -16.60 9.60 -3.09
CA GLU A 196 -16.68 11.04 -2.90
C GLU A 196 -15.36 11.63 -2.35
N TRP A 197 -14.64 10.84 -1.54
CA TRP A 197 -13.39 11.23 -0.92
C TRP A 197 -12.28 10.23 -1.22
N LEU A 198 -11.12 10.75 -1.64
CA LEU A 198 -9.89 9.98 -1.75
C LEU A 198 -9.05 10.20 -0.49
N TYR A 199 -8.71 9.10 0.18
CA TYR A 199 -7.83 9.09 1.34
C TYR A 199 -6.41 8.77 0.88
N ILE A 200 -5.46 9.56 1.33
CA ILE A 200 -4.08 9.58 0.85
C ILE A 200 -3.15 9.42 2.05
N VAL A 201 -2.30 8.42 2.02
CA VAL A 201 -1.30 8.18 3.05
C VAL A 201 -0.10 9.10 2.84
N GLU A 202 0.29 9.84 3.88
CA GLU A 202 1.54 10.58 3.94
C GLU A 202 2.49 9.93 4.96
N THR A 203 3.37 9.04 4.48
CA THR A 203 4.21 8.21 5.37
C THR A 203 5.10 9.05 6.28
N THR A 204 5.83 10.02 5.75
CA THR A 204 6.70 10.89 6.56
C THR A 204 5.97 12.12 7.12
N GLY A 205 4.72 12.34 6.70
CA GLY A 205 3.79 13.29 7.31
C GLY A 205 3.06 12.75 8.53
N PRO A 206 3.27 11.53 8.94
CA PRO A 206 2.61 10.50 9.75
C PRO A 206 1.11 10.70 9.99
N HIS A 207 0.36 10.99 8.93
CA HIS A 207 -1.10 11.17 8.97
C HIS A 207 -1.76 10.71 7.66
N ILE A 208 -3.08 10.72 7.66
CA ILE A 208 -3.90 10.51 6.47
C ILE A 208 -4.46 11.87 6.04
N THR A 209 -4.23 12.23 4.80
CA THR A 209 -4.92 13.33 4.14
C THR A 209 -6.11 12.78 3.37
N ARG A 210 -7.24 13.52 3.33
CA ARG A 210 -8.29 13.22 2.37
C ARG A 210 -8.62 14.44 1.51
N MET A 211 -9.05 14.18 0.29
CA MET A 211 -9.46 15.19 -0.66
C MET A 211 -10.77 14.77 -1.33
N ARG A 212 -11.65 15.72 -1.55
CA ARG A 212 -12.92 15.45 -2.22
C ARG A 212 -12.71 15.34 -3.73
N LEU A 213 -13.32 14.32 -4.33
CA LEU A 213 -13.33 14.15 -5.79
C LEU A 213 -14.32 15.15 -6.42
N ASP A 214 -13.81 16.01 -7.28
CA ASP A 214 -14.61 16.93 -8.08
C ASP A 214 -14.62 16.46 -9.55
N GLU A 215 -15.72 15.89 -9.96
CA GLU A 215 -15.96 15.38 -11.32
C GLU A 215 -17.20 16.00 -11.98
N ARG A 216 -17.58 17.22 -11.53
CA ARG A 216 -18.65 18.00 -12.15
C ARG A 216 -18.34 18.35 -13.61
N ASP A 217 -17.07 18.51 -13.91
CA ASP A 217 -16.55 18.57 -15.27
C ASP A 217 -15.80 17.27 -15.59
N PRO A 218 -16.36 16.37 -16.43
CA PRO A 218 -15.74 15.09 -16.75
C PRO A 218 -14.43 15.23 -17.56
N ASP A 219 -14.19 16.41 -18.11
CA ASP A 219 -12.95 16.74 -18.82
C ASP A 219 -11.89 17.36 -17.91
N ASN A 220 -12.26 17.69 -16.67
CA ASN A 220 -11.36 18.32 -15.71
C ASN A 220 -11.57 17.77 -14.28
N ILE A 221 -11.36 16.49 -14.14
CA ILE A 221 -11.43 15.78 -12.84
C ILE A 221 -10.32 16.30 -11.93
N ARG A 222 -10.66 16.65 -10.69
CA ARG A 222 -9.75 17.24 -9.71
C ARG A 222 -9.98 16.67 -8.33
N LEU A 223 -8.95 16.77 -7.49
CA LEU A 223 -9.05 16.60 -6.05
C LEU A 223 -9.07 17.99 -5.39
N VAL A 224 -10.04 18.24 -4.54
CA VAL A 224 -10.27 19.53 -3.86
C VAL A 224 -10.50 19.32 -2.37
N ASP A 225 -10.62 20.40 -1.60
CA ASP A 225 -10.96 20.37 -0.17
C ASP A 225 -10.00 19.47 0.66
N ARG A 226 -8.68 19.74 0.54
CA ARG A 226 -7.64 18.99 1.25
C ARG A 226 -7.73 19.19 2.76
N GLU A 227 -7.84 18.11 3.51
CA GLU A 227 -7.84 18.12 4.97
C GLU A 227 -7.19 16.85 5.57
N VAL A 228 -6.70 16.95 6.81
CA VAL A 228 -6.20 15.80 7.58
C VAL A 228 -7.40 15.05 8.16
N PHE A 229 -7.41 13.72 7.98
CA PHE A 229 -8.42 12.84 8.54
C PHE A 229 -7.89 12.09 9.77
N GLY A 230 -8.58 12.26 10.91
CA GLY A 230 -8.16 11.70 12.20
C GLY A 230 -7.02 12.48 12.85
N PRO A 231 -6.17 11.83 13.65
CA PRO A 231 -5.05 12.50 14.32
C PRO A 231 -4.02 13.04 13.34
N SER A 232 -3.46 14.22 13.65
CA SER A 232 -2.37 14.82 12.87
C SER A 232 -1.05 14.04 12.96
N HIS A 233 -0.95 13.08 13.89
CA HIS A 233 0.16 12.15 14.05
C HIS A 233 -0.35 10.79 14.52
N LEU A 234 -0.19 9.77 13.71
CA LEU A 234 -0.72 8.43 13.96
C LEU A 234 0.13 7.59 14.92
N GLY A 235 1.30 8.06 15.32
CA GLY A 235 2.20 7.32 16.21
C GLY A 235 3.10 6.30 15.49
N GLY A 236 3.31 6.48 14.20
CA GLY A 236 4.16 5.64 13.35
C GLY A 236 4.14 6.14 11.92
N TYR A 237 4.75 5.42 11.01
CA TYR A 237 4.75 5.70 9.57
C TYR A 237 3.56 4.99 8.91
N PRO A 238 2.45 5.66 8.55
CA PRO A 238 1.35 5.01 7.85
C PRO A 238 1.81 4.54 6.46
N ASP A 239 1.31 3.37 6.04
CA ASP A 239 1.71 2.74 4.78
C ASP A 239 0.49 2.26 3.98
N GLY A 240 -0.05 1.08 4.25
CA GLY A 240 -1.21 0.55 3.55
C GLY A 240 -2.53 0.84 4.25
N ILE A 241 -3.58 1.06 3.45
CA ILE A 241 -4.93 1.36 3.96
C ILE A 241 -6.01 0.56 3.26
N ALA A 242 -7.09 0.23 4.00
CA ALA A 242 -8.31 -0.38 3.44
C ALA A 242 -9.53 0.06 4.22
N PHE A 243 -10.66 0.26 3.54
CA PHE A 243 -11.93 0.49 4.21
C PHE A 243 -12.63 -0.82 4.57
N ASP A 244 -13.32 -0.83 5.70
CA ASP A 244 -14.34 -1.81 5.97
C ASP A 244 -15.76 -1.30 5.62
N SER A 245 -16.75 -2.19 5.67
CA SER A 245 -18.14 -1.85 5.30
C SER A 245 -18.86 -0.97 6.32
N PHE A 246 -18.32 -0.80 7.52
CA PHE A 246 -18.83 0.16 8.51
C PHE A 246 -18.31 1.59 8.22
N GLY A 247 -17.23 1.70 7.46
CA GLY A 247 -16.56 2.95 7.12
C GLY A 247 -15.33 3.25 7.96
N ASN A 248 -14.81 2.27 8.74
CA ASN A 248 -13.51 2.44 9.36
C ASN A 248 -12.41 2.32 8.29
N LEU A 249 -11.40 3.18 8.40
CA LEU A 249 -10.19 3.12 7.59
C LEU A 249 -9.09 2.39 8.36
N TRP A 250 -8.82 1.15 7.99
CA TRP A 250 -7.72 0.36 8.53
C TRP A 250 -6.41 0.86 7.95
N CYS A 251 -5.38 0.91 8.76
CA CYS A 251 -4.07 1.42 8.36
C CYS A 251 -2.95 0.66 9.07
N THR A 252 -1.93 0.26 8.31
CA THR A 252 -0.67 -0.26 8.85
C THR A 252 0.25 0.89 9.20
N LEU A 253 0.95 0.78 10.33
CA LEU A 253 2.03 1.67 10.70
C LEU A 253 3.34 0.89 10.59
N ILE A 254 4.00 1.04 9.45
CA ILE A 254 5.24 0.34 9.13
C ILE A 254 6.37 0.73 10.11
N MET A 255 7.31 -0.18 10.33
CA MET A 255 8.48 -0.04 11.19
C MET A 255 8.18 -0.06 12.71
N VAL A 256 7.01 0.38 13.15
CA VAL A 256 6.52 0.15 14.51
C VAL A 256 5.55 -1.03 14.58
N ASP A 257 5.20 -1.59 13.43
CA ASP A 257 4.40 -2.79 13.20
C ASP A 257 3.10 -2.82 14.00
N GLN A 258 2.30 -1.77 13.81
CA GLN A 258 0.94 -1.67 14.33
C GLN A 258 -0.08 -1.75 13.20
N LEU A 259 -1.19 -2.44 13.44
CA LEU A 259 -2.42 -2.31 12.68
C LEU A 259 -3.39 -1.46 13.46
N ILE A 260 -3.82 -0.36 12.89
CA ILE A 260 -4.79 0.56 13.50
C ILE A 260 -6.04 0.67 12.61
N ALA A 261 -7.09 1.25 13.15
CA ALA A 261 -8.23 1.74 12.37
C ALA A 261 -8.60 3.17 12.80
N LEU A 262 -8.99 3.99 11.86
CA LEU A 262 -9.64 5.27 12.09
C LEU A 262 -11.15 5.08 11.93
N THR A 263 -11.94 5.42 12.94
CA THR A 263 -13.40 5.36 12.83
C THR A 263 -13.92 6.40 11.82
N PRO A 264 -15.18 6.34 11.38
CA PRO A 264 -15.77 7.39 10.55
C PRO A 264 -15.65 8.80 11.15
N GLU A 265 -15.59 8.89 12.48
CA GLU A 265 -15.40 10.14 13.23
C GLU A 265 -13.92 10.56 13.34
N GLY A 266 -12.98 9.69 12.92
CA GLY A 266 -11.54 9.93 12.99
C GLY A 266 -10.86 9.47 14.28
N ASP A 267 -11.56 8.73 15.16
CA ASP A 267 -10.93 8.15 16.37
C ASP A 267 -9.96 7.03 15.99
N LYS A 268 -8.76 7.04 16.56
CA LYS A 268 -7.77 5.97 16.38
C LYS A 268 -8.07 4.80 17.32
N LEU A 269 -8.17 3.60 16.74
CA LEU A 269 -8.23 2.31 17.44
C LEU A 269 -6.99 1.50 17.11
N VAL A 270 -6.33 0.90 18.10
CA VAL A 270 -5.21 -0.03 17.89
C VAL A 270 -5.78 -1.44 17.87
N LEU A 271 -5.60 -2.14 16.74
CA LEU A 271 -6.14 -3.49 16.53
C LEU A 271 -5.09 -4.58 16.78
N LEU A 272 -3.84 -4.33 16.42
CA LEU A 272 -2.69 -5.19 16.68
C LEU A 272 -1.46 -4.32 16.93
N ASP A 273 -0.68 -4.66 17.94
CA ASP A 273 0.61 -4.04 18.25
C ASP A 273 1.64 -5.15 18.39
N ASP A 274 2.53 -5.29 17.39
CA ASP A 274 3.53 -6.36 17.31
C ASP A 274 4.96 -5.83 17.44
N GLY A 275 5.15 -4.51 17.42
CA GLY A 275 6.47 -3.89 17.52
C GLY A 275 7.07 -3.95 18.93
N ASP A 276 8.40 -3.82 19.02
CA ASP A 276 9.06 -3.62 20.31
C ASP A 276 8.75 -2.22 20.86
N PRO A 277 8.10 -2.11 22.04
CA PRO A 277 7.63 -0.80 22.53
C PRO A 277 8.76 0.21 22.81
N GLN A 278 9.90 -0.25 23.34
CA GLN A 278 11.02 0.63 23.65
C GLN A 278 11.74 1.09 22.39
N ALA A 279 11.97 0.18 21.46
CA ALA A 279 12.60 0.50 20.19
C ALA A 279 11.69 1.39 19.32
N SER A 280 10.38 1.16 19.33
CA SER A 280 9.38 2.01 18.65
C SER A 280 9.38 3.43 19.21
N ALA A 281 9.42 3.60 20.53
CA ALA A 281 9.51 4.93 21.16
C ALA A 281 10.81 5.67 20.76
N ASN A 282 11.94 4.96 20.71
CA ASN A 282 13.21 5.50 20.24
C ASN A 282 13.16 5.89 18.75
N LEU A 283 12.58 5.03 17.91
CA LEU A 283 12.39 5.31 16.49
C LEU A 283 11.56 6.58 16.26
N LEU A 284 10.42 6.72 16.96
CA LEU A 284 9.56 7.90 16.87
C LEU A 284 10.26 9.18 17.33
N THR A 285 11.09 9.09 18.38
CA THR A 285 11.91 10.22 18.83
C THR A 285 12.89 10.66 17.77
N ARG A 286 13.60 9.70 17.14
CA ARG A 286 14.56 9.98 16.05
C ARG A 286 13.86 10.48 14.79
N MET A 287 12.64 9.97 14.51
CA MET A 287 11.79 10.47 13.42
C MET A 287 11.50 11.96 13.59
N ALA A 288 11.06 12.38 14.79
CA ALA A 288 10.78 13.79 15.09
C ALA A 288 12.03 14.68 14.97
N GLN A 289 13.22 14.13 15.21
CA GLN A 289 14.52 14.81 15.10
C GLN A 289 15.13 14.75 13.68
N GLY A 290 14.54 13.98 12.74
CA GLY A 290 15.14 13.76 11.41
C GLY A 290 16.45 12.97 11.45
N THR A 291 16.64 12.09 12.47
CA THR A 291 17.88 11.33 12.71
C THR A 291 17.69 9.82 12.68
N VAL A 292 16.62 9.35 12.04
CA VAL A 292 16.31 7.92 11.89
C VAL A 292 17.43 7.19 11.14
N ARG A 293 17.77 6.00 11.62
CA ARG A 293 18.73 5.10 11.00
C ARG A 293 18.06 3.75 10.67
N THR A 294 18.63 3.02 9.74
CA THR A 294 18.14 1.68 9.38
C THR A 294 18.10 0.74 10.58
N GLU A 295 19.10 0.81 11.48
CA GLU A 295 19.12 -0.01 12.68
C GLU A 295 17.97 0.29 13.65
N ASP A 296 17.54 1.55 13.73
CA ASP A 296 16.40 1.95 14.56
C ASP A 296 15.10 1.32 14.04
N MET A 297 14.91 1.31 12.70
CA MET A 297 13.78 0.67 12.04
C MET A 297 13.79 -0.85 12.25
N GLN A 298 14.97 -1.49 12.13
CA GLN A 298 15.11 -2.93 12.31
C GLN A 298 14.84 -3.39 13.75
N ARG A 299 15.21 -2.57 14.73
CA ARG A 299 14.98 -2.90 16.15
C ARG A 299 13.52 -2.77 16.57
N ALA A 300 12.79 -1.84 15.97
CA ALA A 300 11.40 -1.59 16.31
C ALA A 300 10.43 -2.63 15.72
N ARG A 301 10.88 -3.40 14.71
CA ARG A 301 10.02 -4.35 13.99
C ARG A 301 9.47 -5.46 14.86
N GLY A 302 8.26 -5.89 14.53
CA GLY A 302 7.61 -7.07 15.10
C GLY A 302 8.02 -8.39 14.44
N THR A 303 7.25 -9.42 14.72
CA THR A 303 7.49 -10.80 14.27
C THR A 303 6.35 -11.38 13.43
N VAL A 304 5.16 -10.83 13.54
CA VAL A 304 3.95 -11.29 12.84
C VAL A 304 4.04 -10.95 11.35
N ALA A 305 4.25 -9.68 11.05
CA ALA A 305 4.42 -9.14 9.70
C ALA A 305 5.52 -8.07 9.74
N PRO A 306 6.81 -8.46 9.78
CA PRO A 306 7.91 -7.51 9.93
C PRO A 306 7.88 -6.43 8.85
N TRP A 307 7.86 -5.18 9.28
CA TRP A 307 7.56 -4.02 8.44
C TRP A 307 6.19 -4.16 7.76
N MET A 308 5.17 -4.15 8.62
CA MET A 308 3.76 -4.27 8.24
C MET A 308 3.39 -3.15 7.26
N ALA A 309 3.09 -3.52 6.01
CA ALA A 309 3.01 -2.57 4.91
C ALA A 309 1.60 -2.41 4.33
N SER A 310 0.78 -3.45 4.30
CA SER A 310 -0.56 -3.35 3.73
C SER A 310 -1.59 -4.14 4.52
N VAL A 311 -2.85 -3.81 4.31
CA VAL A 311 -4.00 -4.58 4.78
C VAL A 311 -5.01 -4.72 3.64
N THR A 312 -5.52 -5.94 3.43
CA THR A 312 -6.56 -6.18 2.44
C THR A 312 -7.59 -7.18 2.97
N PHE A 313 -8.80 -7.09 2.47
CA PHE A 313 -9.88 -7.99 2.83
C PHE A 313 -10.17 -8.98 1.71
N GLY A 314 -10.44 -10.22 2.09
CA GLY A 314 -10.82 -11.29 1.18
C GLY A 314 -11.69 -12.35 1.88
N GLY A 315 -11.69 -13.54 1.30
CA GLY A 315 -12.63 -14.59 1.70
C GLY A 315 -14.05 -14.36 1.15
N PRO A 316 -14.93 -15.33 1.22
CA PRO A 316 -16.24 -15.26 0.55
C PRO A 316 -17.16 -14.16 1.10
N ASP A 317 -16.94 -13.73 2.33
CA ASP A 317 -17.70 -12.70 3.06
C ASP A 317 -16.90 -11.42 3.31
N LEU A 318 -15.69 -11.29 2.72
CA LEU A 318 -14.75 -10.17 2.93
C LEU A 318 -14.35 -9.97 4.40
N LYS A 319 -14.47 -10.99 5.26
CA LYS A 319 -14.07 -10.89 6.67
C LYS A 319 -12.68 -11.43 6.97
N THR A 320 -11.98 -11.97 6.00
CA THR A 320 -10.58 -12.36 6.18
C THR A 320 -9.68 -11.16 5.91
N ALA A 321 -9.04 -10.63 6.95
CA ALA A 321 -8.06 -9.54 6.84
C ALA A 321 -6.66 -10.15 6.68
N TYR A 322 -6.00 -9.84 5.58
CA TYR A 322 -4.62 -10.22 5.26
C TYR A 322 -3.69 -9.04 5.51
N ILE A 323 -2.51 -9.29 6.04
CA ILE A 323 -1.51 -8.26 6.32
C ILE A 323 -0.28 -8.50 5.44
N GLY A 324 0.07 -7.50 4.62
CA GLY A 324 1.29 -7.49 3.83
C GLY A 324 2.49 -6.98 4.63
N SER A 325 3.69 -7.34 4.17
CA SER A 325 4.94 -7.05 4.87
C SER A 325 6.10 -6.86 3.90
N LEU A 326 7.01 -5.92 4.22
CA LEU A 326 8.21 -5.74 3.41
C LEU A 326 9.31 -6.77 3.71
N GLN A 327 9.28 -7.41 4.88
CA GLN A 327 10.31 -8.36 5.32
C GLN A 327 9.76 -9.74 5.67
N GLY A 328 8.47 -9.96 5.45
CA GLY A 328 7.84 -11.25 5.64
C GLY A 328 8.07 -12.22 4.48
N ASN A 329 7.96 -13.51 4.78
CA ASN A 329 8.01 -14.59 3.78
C ASN A 329 6.72 -15.41 3.69
N ARG A 330 5.68 -14.94 4.40
CA ARG A 330 4.32 -15.48 4.44
C ARG A 330 3.37 -14.35 4.82
N ILE A 331 2.08 -14.54 4.60
CA ILE A 331 1.05 -13.54 4.86
C ILE A 331 0.24 -13.97 6.09
N PRO A 332 0.30 -13.24 7.21
CA PRO A 332 -0.61 -13.44 8.32
C PRO A 332 -2.03 -12.98 7.97
N TYR A 333 -3.03 -13.69 8.48
CA TYR A 333 -4.43 -13.32 8.34
C TYR A 333 -5.24 -13.71 9.57
N PHE A 334 -6.38 -13.03 9.75
CA PHE A 334 -7.33 -13.27 10.84
C PHE A 334 -8.76 -12.93 10.40
N GLN A 335 -9.74 -13.33 11.23
CA GLN A 335 -11.13 -12.98 10.99
C GLN A 335 -11.47 -11.61 11.58
N SER A 336 -11.89 -10.69 10.72
CA SER A 336 -12.39 -9.38 11.10
C SER A 336 -13.85 -9.47 11.60
N PRO A 337 -14.24 -8.70 12.62
CA PRO A 337 -15.63 -8.63 13.07
C PRO A 337 -16.56 -7.94 12.04
N VAL A 338 -15.98 -7.22 11.09
CA VAL A 338 -16.68 -6.47 10.04
C VAL A 338 -16.11 -6.80 8.68
N ALA A 339 -16.95 -6.90 7.66
CA ALA A 339 -16.51 -7.16 6.29
C ALA A 339 -15.72 -5.96 5.73
N GLY A 340 -14.73 -6.21 4.90
CA GLY A 340 -14.07 -5.17 4.11
C GLY A 340 -15.01 -4.52 3.10
N LEU A 341 -14.67 -3.30 2.68
CA LEU A 341 -15.33 -2.66 1.55
C LEU A 341 -14.88 -3.37 0.26
N PRO A 342 -15.81 -3.87 -0.57
CA PRO A 342 -15.43 -4.54 -1.82
C PRO A 342 -14.64 -3.62 -2.74
N MET A 343 -13.51 -4.10 -3.23
CA MET A 343 -12.76 -3.45 -4.30
C MET A 343 -13.52 -3.55 -5.63
N VAL A 344 -13.24 -2.65 -6.57
CA VAL A 344 -13.96 -2.55 -7.86
C VAL A 344 -13.87 -3.81 -8.74
N HIS A 345 -12.91 -4.68 -8.52
CA HIS A 345 -12.81 -5.98 -9.18
C HIS A 345 -13.65 -7.07 -8.50
N TRP A 346 -14.19 -6.77 -7.31
CA TRP A 346 -15.08 -7.67 -6.59
C TRP A 346 -16.50 -7.47 -7.11
N PRO A 347 -17.04 -8.36 -7.95
CA PRO A 347 -18.36 -8.14 -8.54
C PRO A 347 -19.43 -8.03 -7.44
N ARG A 348 -20.28 -7.03 -7.58
CA ARG A 348 -21.44 -6.79 -6.72
C ARG A 348 -22.54 -7.81 -6.98
#